data_768ed2f7808da8d5c8c2fb2a770661c1
#
_entry.id   768ed2f7808da8d5c8c2fb2a770661c1
#
_cell.length_a   1.000
_cell.length_b   1.000
_cell.length_c   1.000
_cell.angle_alpha   90.00
_cell.angle_beta   90.00
_cell.angle_gamma   90.00
#
_symmetry.space_group_name_H-M   'P 1'
#
loop_
_entity.id
_entity.type
_entity.pdbx_description
1 polymer ?
#
loop_
_entity_poly.entity_id
_entity_poly.type
_entity_poly.pdbx_seq_one_letter_code
_entity_poly.pdbx_strand_id
1 'polypeptide(L)'
;QYEVLVLAANDCYALDPDSELEQGIAAWVKNGGMLLHGPMDLLAQASVGSSCLSHEKDAFECSGEKGMLTGTQFGSFEEENAYVLAVWETDEKPAVVKRTFGKGTVCEIGFFYGFEYTGRIAPHVPLTQRNNELYPLTMLKKDPVAMLLEEKFGTTLTRKKGMERAEFENGTVIVNHSSYPCRIDEPGTRYFQNPELYQDLDSKILLPHMGVFIEKKV
;
A
#
# COMPACT_ATOMS: atom_id res chain seq x y z
N GLN A 1 -9.60 18.35 2.71
CA GLN A 1 -9.39 18.03 1.28
C GLN A 1 -8.36 16.90 1.23
N TYR A 2 -8.66 15.82 0.51
CA TYR A 2 -7.71 14.70 0.38
C TYR A 2 -6.60 15.07 -0.62
N GLU A 3 -5.37 14.66 -0.31
CA GLU A 3 -4.21 14.91 -1.17
C GLU A 3 -3.86 13.67 -2.01
N VAL A 4 -4.23 12.49 -1.52
CA VAL A 4 -3.99 11.21 -2.18
C VAL A 4 -5.29 10.41 -2.25
N LEU A 5 -5.57 9.83 -3.41
CA LEU A 5 -6.63 8.86 -3.64
C LEU A 5 -5.99 7.54 -4.06
N VAL A 6 -6.31 6.46 -3.34
CA VAL A 6 -5.82 5.11 -3.65
C VAL A 6 -7.00 4.23 -4.03
N LEU A 7 -6.99 3.72 -5.25
CA LEU A 7 -7.90 2.70 -5.74
C LEU A 7 -7.22 1.35 -5.61
N ALA A 8 -7.31 0.76 -4.42
CA ALA A 8 -6.46 -0.34 -3.99
C ALA A 8 -6.87 -1.73 -4.51
N ALA A 9 -8.16 -1.93 -4.78
CA ALA A 9 -8.72 -3.16 -5.36
C ALA A 9 -9.96 -2.81 -6.17
N ASN A 10 -10.11 -3.34 -7.38
CA ASN A 10 -10.97 -2.64 -8.29
C ASN A 10 -11.77 -3.37 -9.33
N ASP A 11 -12.07 -4.60 -9.10
CA ASP A 11 -13.12 -5.32 -9.82
C ASP A 11 -14.53 -4.76 -9.57
N CYS A 12 -14.67 -3.86 -8.57
CA CYS A 12 -15.95 -3.23 -8.21
C CYS A 12 -16.21 -1.85 -8.85
N TYR A 13 -15.20 -1.23 -9.44
CA TYR A 13 -15.29 0.15 -9.96
C TYR A 13 -14.98 0.21 -11.44
N ALA A 14 -15.80 -0.45 -12.27
CA ALA A 14 -15.85 -0.10 -13.67
C ALA A 14 -16.36 1.33 -13.75
N LEU A 15 -15.45 2.30 -13.72
CA LEU A 15 -15.81 3.68 -14.02
C LEU A 15 -16.15 3.74 -15.50
N ASP A 16 -17.34 4.21 -15.80
CA ASP A 16 -17.70 4.56 -17.16
C ASP A 16 -16.74 5.67 -17.62
N PRO A 17 -15.98 5.47 -18.70
CA PRO A 17 -14.94 6.40 -19.15
C PRO A 17 -15.38 7.86 -19.30
N ASP A 18 -16.63 8.10 -19.60
CA ASP A 18 -17.20 9.45 -19.73
C ASP A 18 -17.99 9.91 -18.51
N SER A 19 -17.86 9.20 -17.38
CA SER A 19 -18.61 9.54 -16.18
C SER A 19 -18.17 10.87 -15.57
N GLU A 20 -19.10 11.58 -14.93
CA GLU A 20 -18.78 12.78 -14.15
C GLU A 20 -17.73 12.51 -13.07
N LEU A 21 -17.70 11.28 -12.55
CA LEU A 21 -16.73 10.86 -11.54
C LEU A 21 -15.31 10.81 -12.12
N GLU A 22 -15.13 10.20 -13.30
CA GLU A 22 -13.82 10.15 -13.96
C GLU A 22 -13.31 11.54 -14.29
N GLN A 23 -14.18 12.39 -14.85
CA GLN A 23 -13.85 13.79 -15.14
C GLN A 23 -13.50 14.56 -13.85
N GLY A 24 -14.22 14.30 -12.76
CA GLY A 24 -13.94 14.88 -11.44
C GLY A 24 -12.57 14.45 -10.90
N ILE A 25 -12.24 13.17 -11.02
CA ILE A 25 -10.92 12.65 -10.62
C ILE A 25 -9.80 13.28 -11.47
N ALA A 26 -9.99 13.34 -12.80
CA ALA A 26 -9.01 13.96 -13.70
C ALA A 26 -8.78 15.44 -13.36
N ALA A 27 -9.85 16.21 -13.13
CA ALA A 27 -9.75 17.60 -12.71
C ALA A 27 -9.04 17.76 -11.36
N TRP A 28 -9.34 16.89 -10.40
CA TRP A 28 -8.71 16.90 -9.09
C TRP A 28 -7.21 16.58 -9.19
N VAL A 29 -6.81 15.57 -9.97
CA VAL A 29 -5.40 15.28 -10.23
C VAL A 29 -4.72 16.49 -10.87
N LYS A 30 -5.32 17.06 -11.94
CA LYS A 30 -4.77 18.24 -12.65
C LYS A 30 -4.50 19.41 -11.71
N ASN A 31 -5.28 19.55 -10.64
CA ASN A 31 -5.13 20.58 -9.61
C ASN A 31 -4.14 20.24 -8.48
N GLY A 32 -3.45 19.11 -8.53
CA GLY A 32 -2.38 18.76 -7.58
C GLY A 32 -2.64 17.50 -6.75
N GLY A 33 -3.75 16.78 -6.99
CA GLY A 33 -4.03 15.49 -6.36
C GLY A 33 -3.06 14.41 -6.84
N MET A 34 -2.84 13.40 -6.01
CA MET A 34 -2.09 12.20 -6.33
C MET A 34 -3.02 10.99 -6.40
N LEU A 35 -3.14 10.37 -7.55
CA LEU A 35 -3.94 9.16 -7.78
C LEU A 35 -3.03 7.94 -7.86
N LEU A 36 -3.36 6.88 -7.11
CA LEU A 36 -2.77 5.56 -7.24
C LEU A 36 -3.88 4.58 -7.63
N HIS A 37 -3.67 3.81 -8.71
CA HIS A 37 -4.65 2.82 -9.13
C HIS A 37 -3.97 1.53 -9.63
N GLY A 38 -4.74 0.45 -9.63
CA GLY A 38 -4.33 -0.88 -10.09
C GLY A 38 -4.35 -1.04 -11.61
N PRO A 39 -4.21 -2.28 -12.12
CA PRO A 39 -4.10 -2.59 -13.55
C PRO A 39 -5.44 -2.39 -14.28
N MET A 40 -5.71 -1.18 -14.69
CA MET A 40 -6.92 -0.77 -15.40
C MET A 40 -6.68 0.45 -16.28
N ASP A 41 -7.49 0.60 -17.30
CA ASP A 41 -7.54 1.78 -18.18
C ASP A 41 -8.33 2.91 -17.50
N LEU A 42 -7.80 3.44 -16.41
CA LEU A 42 -8.40 4.57 -15.75
C LEU A 42 -7.87 5.88 -16.33
N LEU A 43 -8.76 6.81 -16.64
CA LEU A 43 -8.41 8.13 -17.18
C LEU A 43 -7.66 8.10 -18.52
N ALA A 44 -7.62 6.97 -19.22
CA ALA A 44 -6.93 6.83 -20.50
C ALA A 44 -7.50 7.80 -21.55
N GLN A 45 -8.82 8.00 -21.58
CA GLN A 45 -9.48 8.94 -22.50
C GLN A 45 -9.20 10.41 -22.18
N ALA A 46 -8.93 10.72 -20.91
CA ALA A 46 -8.54 12.06 -20.49
C ALA A 46 -7.05 12.36 -20.76
N SER A 47 -6.31 11.45 -21.42
CA SER A 47 -4.86 11.54 -21.66
C SER A 47 -4.05 11.72 -20.37
N VAL A 48 -4.53 11.14 -19.28
CA VAL A 48 -3.92 11.25 -17.94
C VAL A 48 -3.10 10.02 -17.60
N GLY A 49 -3.53 8.87 -18.09
CA GLY A 49 -2.85 7.59 -17.92
C GLY A 49 -2.49 6.95 -19.27
N SER A 50 -1.83 5.81 -19.21
CA SER A 50 -1.59 4.95 -20.34
C SER A 50 -2.57 3.78 -20.39
N SER A 51 -2.71 3.16 -21.55
CA SER A 51 -3.42 1.89 -21.64
C SER A 51 -2.72 0.82 -20.81
N CYS A 52 -3.49 0.09 -20.02
CA CYS A 52 -3.01 -1.04 -19.25
C CYS A 52 -3.00 -2.28 -20.15
N LEU A 53 -1.82 -2.77 -20.49
CA LEU A 53 -1.66 -4.02 -21.24
C LEU A 53 -1.66 -5.19 -20.26
N SER A 54 -2.45 -6.24 -20.54
CA SER A 54 -2.45 -7.45 -19.75
C SER A 54 -1.04 -8.06 -19.67
N HIS A 55 -0.65 -8.50 -18.47
CA HIS A 55 0.62 -9.15 -18.23
C HIS A 55 0.38 -10.53 -17.56
N GLU A 56 1.26 -11.50 -17.84
CA GLU A 56 1.23 -12.77 -17.15
C GLU A 56 1.75 -12.65 -15.72
N LYS A 57 1.45 -13.64 -14.88
CA LYS A 57 1.91 -13.64 -13.49
C LYS A 57 3.44 -13.69 -13.44
N ASP A 58 4.03 -12.71 -12.79
CA ASP A 58 5.47 -12.56 -12.68
C ASP A 58 5.88 -11.98 -11.31
N ALA A 59 7.17 -11.99 -11.03
CA ALA A 59 7.77 -11.18 -9.99
C ALA A 59 8.08 -9.79 -10.54
N PHE A 60 8.08 -8.79 -9.70
CA PHE A 60 8.51 -7.43 -10.09
C PHE A 60 9.81 -7.06 -9.38
N GLU A 61 10.58 -6.19 -10.00
CA GLU A 61 11.80 -5.62 -9.41
C GLU A 61 11.60 -4.12 -9.14
N CYS A 62 11.88 -3.73 -7.90
CA CYS A 62 11.84 -2.35 -7.45
C CYS A 62 13.12 -2.02 -6.67
N SER A 63 13.91 -1.07 -7.18
CA SER A 63 15.14 -0.62 -6.51
C SER A 63 16.15 -1.75 -6.19
N GLY A 64 16.24 -2.76 -7.05
CA GLY A 64 17.12 -3.93 -6.87
C GLY A 64 16.59 -5.00 -5.91
N GLU A 65 15.35 -4.90 -5.49
CA GLU A 65 14.66 -5.92 -4.69
C GLU A 65 13.52 -6.54 -5.49
N LYS A 66 13.35 -7.87 -5.36
CA LYS A 66 12.29 -8.62 -6.04
C LYS A 66 11.08 -8.81 -5.13
N GLY A 67 9.90 -8.47 -5.67
CA GLY A 67 8.62 -8.71 -5.02
C GLY A 67 7.87 -9.85 -5.68
N MET A 68 7.36 -10.78 -4.87
CA MET A 68 6.47 -11.85 -5.33
C MET A 68 5.02 -11.44 -5.09
N LEU A 69 4.18 -11.65 -6.09
CA LEU A 69 2.77 -11.30 -6.05
C LEU A 69 1.88 -12.55 -5.99
N THR A 70 0.75 -12.43 -5.33
CA THR A 70 -0.21 -13.53 -5.13
C THR A 70 -1.48 -13.37 -5.94
N GLY A 71 -1.74 -12.20 -6.48
CA GLY A 71 -2.89 -11.87 -7.30
C GLY A 71 -3.01 -12.69 -8.58
N THR A 72 -4.04 -12.42 -9.33
CA THR A 72 -4.36 -13.12 -10.59
C THR A 72 -4.48 -12.19 -11.78
N GLN A 73 -4.45 -10.90 -11.55
CA GLN A 73 -4.56 -9.89 -12.61
C GLN A 73 -3.36 -8.94 -12.53
N PHE A 74 -2.62 -8.91 -13.63
CA PHE A 74 -1.42 -8.11 -13.78
C PHE A 74 -1.49 -7.30 -15.05
N GLY A 75 -0.84 -6.14 -15.03
CA GLY A 75 -0.74 -5.23 -16.16
C GLY A 75 0.65 -4.63 -16.29
N SER A 76 0.94 -4.15 -17.47
CA SER A 76 2.11 -3.36 -17.78
C SER A 76 1.70 -2.05 -18.47
N PHE A 77 2.55 -1.05 -18.39
CA PHE A 77 2.27 0.29 -18.90
C PHE A 77 3.34 0.74 -19.89
N GLU A 78 3.02 1.75 -20.68
CA GLU A 78 3.99 2.37 -21.57
C GLU A 78 4.98 3.24 -20.81
N GLU A 79 6.24 3.28 -21.25
CA GLU A 79 7.28 4.13 -20.65
C GLU A 79 7.22 5.58 -21.10
N GLU A 80 6.52 5.87 -22.19
CA GLU A 80 6.49 7.21 -22.75
C GLU A 80 5.93 8.23 -21.75
N ASN A 81 6.69 9.27 -21.48
CA ASN A 81 6.39 10.32 -20.50
C ASN A 81 6.14 9.81 -19.07
N ALA A 82 6.72 8.67 -18.70
CA ALA A 82 6.59 8.07 -17.40
C ALA A 82 7.93 7.92 -16.68
N TYR A 83 7.90 7.98 -15.35
CA TYR A 83 9.01 7.56 -14.51
C TYR A 83 8.71 6.13 -14.02
N VAL A 84 9.54 5.16 -14.43
CA VAL A 84 9.40 3.76 -14.06
C VAL A 84 9.95 3.55 -12.65
N LEU A 85 9.12 3.00 -11.76
CA LEU A 85 9.47 2.70 -10.38
C LEU A 85 9.75 1.22 -10.16
N ALA A 86 9.08 0.36 -10.94
CA ALA A 86 9.28 -1.08 -10.90
C ALA A 86 9.04 -1.69 -12.28
N VAL A 87 9.71 -2.79 -12.56
CA VAL A 87 9.59 -3.56 -13.81
C VAL A 87 9.23 -5.01 -13.52
N TRP A 88 8.63 -5.70 -14.48
CA TRP A 88 8.42 -7.13 -14.45
C TRP A 88 9.76 -7.86 -14.68
N GLU A 89 9.99 -8.95 -13.92
CA GLU A 89 11.28 -9.66 -13.96
C GLU A 89 11.55 -10.32 -15.32
N THR A 90 10.52 -10.86 -15.95
CA THR A 90 10.69 -11.69 -17.17
C THR A 90 10.95 -10.88 -18.44
N ASP A 91 10.29 -9.73 -18.59
CA ASP A 91 10.33 -8.96 -19.85
C ASP A 91 10.73 -7.48 -19.69
N GLU A 92 11.09 -7.09 -18.46
CA GLU A 92 11.51 -5.73 -18.06
C GLU A 92 10.47 -4.63 -18.36
N LYS A 93 9.24 -5.00 -18.72
CA LYS A 93 8.17 -4.02 -18.93
C LYS A 93 7.78 -3.31 -17.63
N PRO A 94 7.33 -2.04 -17.70
CA PRO A 94 6.95 -1.29 -16.54
C PRO A 94 5.80 -1.95 -15.75
N ALA A 95 6.07 -2.29 -14.49
CA ALA A 95 5.10 -2.80 -13.54
C ALA A 95 4.49 -1.68 -12.70
N VAL A 96 5.26 -0.63 -12.39
CA VAL A 96 4.77 0.55 -11.68
C VAL A 96 5.37 1.80 -12.31
N VAL A 97 4.51 2.73 -12.69
CA VAL A 97 4.93 4.00 -13.29
C VAL A 97 4.29 5.20 -12.61
N LYS A 98 4.98 6.33 -12.68
CA LYS A 98 4.53 7.63 -12.21
C LYS A 98 4.51 8.61 -13.38
N ARG A 99 3.38 9.30 -13.57
CA ARG A 99 3.20 10.35 -14.58
C ARG A 99 2.77 11.65 -13.95
N THR A 100 3.24 12.76 -14.50
CA THR A 100 2.76 14.09 -14.12
C THR A 100 1.57 14.48 -14.98
N PHE A 101 0.50 14.96 -14.34
CA PHE A 101 -0.68 15.47 -15.01
C PHE A 101 -1.09 16.83 -14.43
N GLY A 102 -0.86 17.89 -15.17
CA GLY A 102 -1.03 19.24 -14.65
C GLY A 102 -0.11 19.51 -13.47
N LYS A 103 -0.68 19.78 -12.29
CA LYS A 103 0.06 19.95 -11.03
C LYS A 103 0.12 18.67 -10.20
N GLY A 104 -0.60 17.64 -10.58
CA GLY A 104 -0.73 16.39 -9.85
C GLY A 104 0.02 15.24 -10.47
N THR A 105 -0.23 14.06 -9.91
CA THR A 105 0.50 12.84 -10.24
C THR A 105 -0.47 11.67 -10.37
N VAL A 106 -0.28 10.84 -11.39
CA VAL A 106 -0.93 9.53 -11.50
C VAL A 106 0.13 8.44 -11.34
N CYS A 107 -0.15 7.49 -10.49
CA CYS A 107 0.69 6.31 -10.26
C CYS A 107 -0.10 5.08 -10.70
N GLU A 108 0.37 4.45 -11.77
CA GLU A 108 -0.24 3.28 -12.37
C GLU A 108 0.52 2.05 -11.87
N ILE A 109 -0.20 1.12 -11.23
CA ILE A 109 0.36 -0.05 -10.57
C ILE A 109 -0.14 -1.29 -11.29
N GLY A 110 0.73 -2.10 -11.83
CA GLY A 110 0.42 -3.29 -12.63
C GLY A 110 -0.14 -4.47 -11.82
N PHE A 111 -0.56 -4.25 -10.58
CA PHE A 111 -1.20 -5.22 -9.71
C PHE A 111 -2.15 -4.52 -8.73
N PHE A 112 -3.09 -5.24 -8.17
CA PHE A 112 -3.98 -4.68 -7.14
C PHE A 112 -3.26 -4.60 -5.79
N TYR A 113 -2.67 -3.46 -5.52
CA TYR A 113 -1.85 -3.20 -4.33
C TYR A 113 -2.55 -3.57 -3.02
N GLY A 114 -3.82 -3.17 -2.85
CA GLY A 114 -4.58 -3.50 -1.65
C GLY A 114 -4.82 -5.00 -1.52
N PHE A 115 -5.04 -5.70 -2.64
CA PHE A 115 -5.20 -7.15 -2.65
C PHE A 115 -3.91 -7.86 -2.25
N GLU A 116 -2.76 -7.42 -2.72
CA GLU A 116 -1.46 -7.98 -2.33
C GLU A 116 -1.13 -7.73 -0.86
N TYR A 117 -1.64 -6.66 -0.28
CA TYR A 117 -1.52 -6.38 1.16
C TYR A 117 -2.37 -7.32 2.01
N THR A 118 -3.60 -7.57 1.56
CA THR A 118 -4.56 -8.45 2.24
C THR A 118 -4.54 -9.87 1.73
N GLY A 119 -3.95 -10.07 0.64
CA GLY A 119 -3.83 -11.08 -0.42
C GLY A 119 -4.32 -12.49 -0.19
N ARG A 120 -4.34 -13.01 1.02
CA ARG A 120 -4.83 -14.36 1.30
C ARG A 120 -5.81 -14.42 2.48
N ILE A 121 -6.32 -13.29 2.88
CA ILE A 121 -7.38 -13.27 3.88
C ILE A 121 -8.70 -13.63 3.17
N ALA A 122 -8.95 -14.91 3.03
CA ALA A 122 -10.32 -15.32 2.73
C ALA A 122 -11.21 -14.82 3.89
N PRO A 123 -12.30 -14.11 3.60
CA PRO A 123 -13.12 -13.44 4.62
C PRO A 123 -13.78 -14.37 5.63
N HIS A 124 -13.66 -15.67 5.45
CA HIS A 124 -14.37 -16.70 6.23
C HIS A 124 -13.47 -17.54 7.14
N VAL A 125 -12.20 -17.26 7.22
CA VAL A 125 -11.30 -18.06 8.04
C VAL A 125 -10.86 -17.27 9.25
N PRO A 126 -11.01 -17.82 10.46
CA PRO A 126 -10.48 -17.18 11.68
C PRO A 126 -9.00 -16.84 11.48
N LEU A 127 -8.63 -15.65 11.86
CA LEU A 127 -7.27 -15.08 11.70
C LEU A 127 -6.18 -15.86 12.46
N THR A 128 -6.56 -16.88 13.22
CA THR A 128 -5.74 -17.62 14.18
C THR A 128 -4.61 -18.46 13.58
N GLN A 129 -4.55 -18.65 12.27
CA GLN A 129 -3.55 -19.53 11.64
C GLN A 129 -2.76 -18.87 10.52
N ARG A 130 -2.76 -17.56 10.41
CA ARG A 130 -2.16 -16.92 9.26
C ARG A 130 -0.86 -16.22 9.57
N ASN A 131 0.09 -16.75 8.90
CA ASN A 131 1.51 -16.48 8.97
C ASN A 131 1.86 -15.13 8.36
N ASN A 132 3.09 -14.73 8.57
CA ASN A 132 3.81 -13.61 7.96
C ASN A 132 3.80 -13.58 6.42
N GLU A 133 3.24 -14.60 5.77
CA GLU A 133 3.07 -14.71 4.32
C GLU A 133 1.92 -13.84 3.77
N LEU A 134 1.15 -13.20 4.65
CA LEU A 134 -0.03 -12.41 4.28
C LEU A 134 0.29 -11.07 3.64
N TYR A 135 1.52 -10.58 3.77
CA TYR A 135 1.91 -9.26 3.32
C TYR A 135 3.22 -9.30 2.54
N PRO A 136 3.24 -9.89 1.32
CA PRO A 136 4.47 -10.01 0.54
C PRO A 136 5.14 -8.65 0.29
N LEU A 137 4.37 -7.60 0.08
CA LEU A 137 4.89 -6.26 -0.11
C LEU A 137 5.51 -5.66 1.14
N THR A 138 5.09 -6.06 2.35
CA THR A 138 5.73 -5.61 3.59
C THR A 138 7.11 -6.22 3.82
N MET A 139 7.49 -7.21 3.02
CA MET A 139 8.81 -7.84 3.05
C MET A 139 9.86 -7.00 2.33
N LEU A 140 9.45 -6.14 1.40
CA LEU A 140 10.35 -5.26 0.68
C LEU A 140 10.81 -4.12 1.59
N LYS A 141 12.09 -3.77 1.53
CA LYS A 141 12.62 -2.57 2.17
C LYS A 141 12.10 -1.32 1.48
N LYS A 142 11.90 -1.42 0.15
CA LYS A 142 11.42 -0.33 -0.70
C LYS A 142 10.19 -0.80 -1.49
N ASP A 143 9.04 -0.64 -0.89
CA ASP A 143 7.75 -0.83 -1.53
C ASP A 143 7.46 0.39 -2.43
N PRO A 144 7.12 0.19 -3.72
CA PRO A 144 6.94 1.29 -4.67
C PRO A 144 5.83 2.27 -4.23
N VAL A 145 4.76 1.80 -3.60
CA VAL A 145 3.69 2.69 -3.10
C VAL A 145 4.16 3.49 -1.90
N ALA A 146 4.89 2.86 -0.97
CA ALA A 146 5.48 3.57 0.15
C ALA A 146 6.45 4.66 -0.32
N MET A 147 7.28 4.37 -1.31
CA MET A 147 8.20 5.37 -1.89
C MET A 147 7.46 6.58 -2.46
N LEU A 148 6.35 6.36 -3.15
CA LEU A 148 5.50 7.43 -3.70
C LEU A 148 4.89 8.30 -2.59
N LEU A 149 4.39 7.67 -1.51
CA LEU A 149 3.82 8.39 -0.38
C LEU A 149 4.89 9.14 0.43
N GLU A 150 6.07 8.56 0.61
CA GLU A 150 7.22 9.22 1.23
C GLU A 150 7.65 10.47 0.45
N GLU A 151 7.72 10.36 -0.88
CA GLU A 151 8.01 11.50 -1.75
C GLU A 151 6.94 12.59 -1.63
N LYS A 152 5.66 12.21 -1.64
CA LYS A 152 4.53 13.16 -1.57
C LYS A 152 4.48 13.92 -0.26
N PHE A 153 4.72 13.25 0.86
CA PHE A 153 4.57 13.84 2.19
C PHE A 153 5.89 14.28 2.83
N GLY A 154 7.03 14.02 2.18
CA GLY A 154 8.35 14.36 2.70
C GLY A 154 8.70 13.65 4.00
N THR A 155 8.15 12.46 4.23
CA THR A 155 8.31 11.69 5.47
C THR A 155 8.67 10.25 5.17
N THR A 156 9.54 9.66 5.99
CA THR A 156 9.90 8.25 5.85
C THR A 156 8.88 7.37 6.58
N LEU A 157 8.25 6.47 5.83
CA LEU A 157 7.35 5.47 6.39
C LEU A 157 8.17 4.34 7.00
N THR A 158 8.31 4.35 8.32
CA THR A 158 8.98 3.26 9.04
C THR A 158 8.08 2.06 9.11
N ARG A 159 8.39 1.02 8.34
CA ARG A 159 7.67 -0.26 8.38
C ARG A 159 8.47 -1.28 9.15
N LYS A 160 7.87 -1.87 10.19
CA LYS A 160 8.36 -3.11 10.78
C LYS A 160 7.50 -4.25 10.21
N LYS A 161 8.16 -5.30 9.71
CA LYS A 161 7.48 -6.48 9.19
C LYS A 161 6.42 -7.00 10.15
N GLY A 162 5.19 -7.17 9.67
CA GLY A 162 4.07 -7.65 10.46
C GLY A 162 3.53 -6.69 11.52
N MET A 163 3.93 -5.42 11.50
CA MET A 163 3.39 -4.41 12.40
C MET A 163 2.69 -3.31 11.62
N GLU A 164 1.49 -2.97 12.06
CA GLU A 164 0.77 -1.77 11.61
C GLU A 164 0.87 -0.68 12.67
N ARG A 165 0.91 0.56 12.21
CA ARG A 165 0.99 1.74 13.05
C ARG A 165 0.08 2.83 12.53
N ALA A 166 -0.75 3.37 13.42
CA ALA A 166 -1.62 4.51 13.12
C ALA A 166 -1.40 5.62 14.16
N GLU A 167 -1.15 6.82 13.68
CA GLU A 167 -0.98 8.02 14.50
C GLU A 167 -2.32 8.73 14.69
N PHE A 168 -2.57 9.13 15.94
CA PHE A 168 -3.71 9.94 16.34
C PHE A 168 -3.22 11.16 17.12
N GLU A 169 -4.08 12.14 17.29
CA GLU A 169 -3.76 13.37 18.00
C GLU A 169 -3.26 13.09 19.43
N ASN A 170 -3.90 12.17 20.13
CA ASN A 170 -3.61 11.81 21.52
C ASN A 170 -2.69 10.60 21.69
N GLY A 171 -2.27 9.93 20.63
CA GLY A 171 -1.43 8.74 20.74
C GLY A 171 -1.20 7.99 19.46
N THR A 172 -0.64 6.80 19.61
CA THR A 172 -0.33 5.87 18.52
C THR A 172 -0.94 4.51 18.80
N VAL A 173 -1.64 3.94 17.84
CA VAL A 173 -2.05 2.53 17.87
C VAL A 173 -1.02 1.70 17.12
N ILE A 174 -0.58 0.60 17.73
CA ILE A 174 0.30 -0.38 17.09
C ILE A 174 -0.37 -1.75 17.19
N VAL A 175 -0.42 -2.47 16.08
CA VAL A 175 -0.93 -3.83 15.99
C VAL A 175 0.16 -4.76 15.46
N ASN A 176 0.39 -5.86 16.17
CA ASN A 176 1.30 -6.91 15.74
C ASN A 176 0.53 -8.01 15.03
N HIS A 177 0.62 -8.07 13.72
CA HIS A 177 0.02 -9.12 12.88
C HIS A 177 0.90 -10.36 12.75
N SER A 178 2.12 -10.31 13.26
CA SER A 178 3.06 -11.42 13.17
C SER A 178 2.77 -12.53 14.17
N SER A 179 3.31 -13.71 13.91
CA SER A 179 3.27 -14.86 14.84
C SER A 179 4.36 -14.80 15.92
N TYR A 180 5.11 -13.70 15.99
CA TYR A 180 6.21 -13.53 16.94
C TYR A 180 6.01 -12.27 17.80
N PRO A 181 6.50 -12.28 19.06
CA PRO A 181 6.53 -11.07 19.87
C PRO A 181 7.40 -10.00 19.19
N CYS A 182 6.93 -8.77 19.19
CA CYS A 182 7.64 -7.63 18.61
C CYS A 182 7.99 -6.62 19.70
N ARG A 183 9.18 -6.02 19.59
CA ARG A 183 9.58 -4.93 20.48
C ARG A 183 9.04 -3.60 19.99
N ILE A 184 8.47 -2.82 20.91
CA ILE A 184 7.98 -1.46 20.71
C ILE A 184 8.77 -0.52 21.63
N ASP A 185 9.42 0.48 21.05
CA ASP A 185 10.27 1.42 21.79
C ASP A 185 9.69 2.83 21.90
N GLU A 186 8.48 3.04 21.38
CA GLU A 186 7.76 4.31 21.42
C GLU A 186 7.54 4.76 22.88
N PRO A 187 7.85 6.03 23.21
CA PRO A 187 7.62 6.59 24.51
C PRO A 187 6.13 6.86 24.74
N GLY A 188 5.65 6.67 25.97
CA GLY A 188 4.27 6.97 26.37
C GLY A 188 3.70 5.94 27.32
N THR A 189 2.48 6.20 27.77
CA THR A 189 1.70 5.25 28.58
C THR A 189 1.04 4.23 27.67
N ARG A 190 1.20 2.94 27.96
CA ARG A 190 0.72 1.84 27.12
C ARG A 190 -0.55 1.23 27.69
N TYR A 191 -1.55 1.08 26.79
CA TYR A 191 -2.83 0.42 27.06
C TYR A 191 -2.95 -0.77 26.12
N PHE A 192 -2.70 -1.97 26.64
CA PHE A 192 -2.76 -3.21 25.88
C PHE A 192 -4.19 -3.71 25.72
N GLN A 193 -4.49 -4.35 24.61
CA GLN A 193 -5.79 -4.95 24.31
C GLN A 193 -6.24 -5.95 25.39
N ASN A 194 -5.31 -6.79 25.90
CA ASN A 194 -5.55 -7.76 26.98
C ASN A 194 -4.49 -7.56 28.07
N PRO A 195 -4.67 -6.61 28.99
CA PRO A 195 -3.62 -6.23 29.95
C PRO A 195 -3.20 -7.37 30.88
N GLU A 196 -4.07 -8.34 31.15
CA GLU A 196 -3.77 -9.50 31.99
C GLU A 196 -2.67 -10.40 31.41
N LEU A 197 -2.48 -10.43 30.09
CA LEU A 197 -1.42 -11.18 29.43
C LEU A 197 -0.03 -10.53 29.59
N TYR A 198 0.01 -9.30 30.10
CA TYR A 198 1.23 -8.50 30.21
C TYR A 198 1.70 -8.28 31.65
N GLN A 199 1.07 -8.90 32.64
CA GLN A 199 1.38 -8.68 34.05
C GLN A 199 2.83 -8.99 34.40
N ASP A 200 3.40 -10.04 33.79
CA ASP A 200 4.77 -10.50 34.02
C ASP A 200 5.71 -10.26 32.82
N LEU A 201 5.28 -9.47 31.82
CA LEU A 201 6.05 -9.22 30.62
C LEU A 201 6.67 -7.82 30.61
N ASP A 202 7.80 -7.69 29.91
CA ASP A 202 8.34 -6.37 29.58
C ASP A 202 7.30 -5.57 28.78
N SER A 203 6.90 -4.42 29.30
CA SER A 203 5.94 -3.51 28.68
C SER A 203 6.35 -3.02 27.29
N LYS A 204 7.58 -3.30 26.85
CA LYS A 204 8.08 -3.05 25.49
C LYS A 204 7.84 -4.20 24.53
N ILE A 205 7.27 -5.31 25.00
CA ILE A 205 6.96 -6.45 24.15
C ILE A 205 5.48 -6.42 23.78
N LEU A 206 5.19 -6.47 22.48
CA LEU A 206 3.84 -6.65 21.95
C LEU A 206 3.70 -8.10 21.47
N LEU A 207 2.81 -8.84 22.11
CA LEU A 207 2.57 -10.24 21.79
C LEU A 207 1.98 -10.43 20.38
N PRO A 208 2.09 -11.62 19.79
CA PRO A 208 1.48 -11.95 18.50
C PRO A 208 -0.01 -11.63 18.47
N HIS A 209 -0.46 -11.07 17.36
CA HIS A 209 -1.87 -10.74 17.09
C HIS A 209 -2.52 -9.81 18.13
N MET A 210 -1.72 -9.01 18.84
CA MET A 210 -2.19 -8.06 19.85
C MET A 210 -1.99 -6.63 19.41
N GLY A 211 -2.81 -5.75 19.97
CA GLY A 211 -2.74 -4.30 19.80
C GLY A 211 -2.39 -3.58 21.09
N VAL A 212 -1.79 -2.41 20.95
CA VAL A 212 -1.51 -1.47 22.04
C VAL A 212 -1.83 -0.05 21.58
N PHE A 213 -2.44 0.72 22.45
CA PHE A 213 -2.51 2.17 22.34
C PHE A 213 -1.42 2.79 23.22
N ILE A 214 -0.64 3.68 22.66
CA ILE A 214 0.42 4.41 23.36
C ILE A 214 0.02 5.88 23.41
N GLU A 215 -0.35 6.35 24.58
CA GLU A 215 -0.75 7.72 24.82
C GLU A 215 0.48 8.65 24.78
N LYS A 216 0.41 9.71 23.99
CA LYS A 216 1.43 10.76 23.97
C LYS A 216 1.39 11.52 25.30
N LYS A 217 2.54 11.66 25.95
CA LYS A 217 2.66 12.59 27.06
C LYS A 217 2.63 14.01 26.48
N VAL A 218 1.63 14.76 26.89
CA VAL A 218 1.55 16.20 26.66
C VAL A 218 2.63 16.92 27.44
#